data_4c006245b922884f85fcdb990ac1f25e
#
_entry.id   4c006245b922884f85fcdb990ac1f25e
#
_cell.length_a   1.000
_cell.length_b   1.000
_cell.length_c   1.000
_cell.angle_alpha   90.00
_cell.angle_beta   90.00
_cell.angle_gamma   90.00
#
_symmetry.space_group_name_H-M   'P 1'
#
loop_
_entity.id
_entity.type
_entity.pdbx_description
1 polymer ?
#
loop_
_entity_poly.entity_id
_entity_poly.type
_entity_poly.pdbx_seq_one_letter_code
_entity_poly.pdbx_strand_id
1 'polypeptide(L)'
;MNVGGLIRRERERLGLSLRELARRVGVSASMLSQVETGRTRPSVSTIYAIAAELGLSIDALLSEEAAVADPVALASSRVREEAAAVAEAVATSQLVRPEQRRKLELESGVTWELLSDMLPHMVDFMLVTYEPGGRSSSSGKLTRHSGTEFAFLLRGTLKIQVGFDEYVLRPGDSMAFDSSEPHLLMNEGTEPAVGIWFVLGRRQPPEARAQRTVRNDGGTVIRYPGRLG
;
A
#
# COMPACT_ATOMS: atom_id res chain seq x y z
N MET A 1 14.83 4.89 -9.92
CA MET A 1 13.94 3.95 -9.18
C MET A 1 13.31 2.98 -10.16
N ASN A 2 13.49 1.66 -9.99
CA ASN A 2 12.96 0.63 -10.92
C ASN A 2 11.95 -0.27 -10.21
N VAL A 3 10.76 0.29 -9.91
CA VAL A 3 9.64 -0.44 -9.28
C VAL A 3 9.26 -1.69 -10.09
N GLY A 4 9.25 -1.58 -11.43
CA GLY A 4 8.93 -2.72 -12.30
C GLY A 4 9.92 -3.88 -12.19
N GLY A 5 11.21 -3.56 -12.10
CA GLY A 5 12.26 -4.57 -11.91
C GLY A 5 12.14 -5.28 -10.56
N LEU A 6 11.74 -4.59 -9.49
CA LEU A 6 11.48 -5.21 -8.20
C LEU A 6 10.27 -6.15 -8.26
N ILE A 7 9.16 -5.68 -8.83
CA ILE A 7 7.95 -6.50 -9.03
C ILE A 7 8.31 -7.79 -9.77
N ARG A 8 9.07 -7.69 -10.85
CA ARG A 8 9.50 -8.85 -11.63
C ARG A 8 10.34 -9.82 -10.80
N ARG A 9 11.36 -9.34 -10.09
CA ARG A 9 12.21 -10.20 -9.23
C ARG A 9 11.40 -10.95 -8.19
N GLU A 10 10.50 -10.24 -7.48
CA GLU A 10 9.68 -10.88 -6.45
C GLU A 10 8.67 -11.87 -7.01
N ARG A 11 8.08 -11.57 -8.17
CA ARG A 11 7.23 -12.53 -8.89
C ARG A 11 8.00 -13.81 -9.25
N GLU A 12 9.21 -13.65 -9.81
CA GLU A 12 10.06 -14.78 -10.20
C GLU A 12 10.54 -15.56 -8.98
N ARG A 13 10.89 -14.90 -7.87
CA ARG A 13 11.25 -15.52 -6.60
C ARG A 13 10.12 -16.40 -6.03
N LEU A 14 8.86 -15.96 -6.18
CA LEU A 14 7.67 -16.72 -5.78
C LEU A 14 7.26 -17.79 -6.80
N GLY A 15 8.01 -17.98 -7.88
CA GLY A 15 7.71 -18.96 -8.93
C GLY A 15 6.45 -18.63 -9.74
N LEU A 16 5.95 -17.40 -9.68
CA LEU A 16 4.74 -16.99 -10.38
C LEU A 16 5.05 -16.62 -11.84
N SER A 17 4.28 -17.19 -12.76
CA SER A 17 4.31 -16.70 -14.15
C SER A 17 3.68 -15.31 -14.24
N LEU A 18 4.08 -14.56 -15.29
CA LEU A 18 3.48 -13.25 -15.59
C LEU A 18 1.93 -13.32 -15.69
N ARG A 19 1.44 -14.37 -16.39
CA ARG A 19 -0.01 -14.59 -16.55
C ARG A 19 -0.72 -14.88 -15.23
N GLU A 20 -0.07 -15.65 -14.37
CA GLU A 20 -0.65 -15.99 -13.07
C GLU A 20 -0.75 -14.77 -12.16
N LEU A 21 0.30 -13.96 -12.03
CA LEU A 21 0.25 -12.73 -11.25
C LEU A 21 -0.78 -11.75 -11.84
N ALA A 22 -0.79 -11.57 -13.16
CA ALA A 22 -1.77 -10.69 -13.82
C ALA A 22 -3.21 -11.11 -13.53
N ARG A 23 -3.51 -12.42 -13.56
CA ARG A 23 -4.83 -12.98 -13.22
C ARG A 23 -5.22 -12.68 -11.76
N ARG A 24 -4.29 -12.84 -10.81
CA ARG A 24 -4.52 -12.58 -9.38
C ARG A 24 -4.77 -11.11 -9.09
N VAL A 25 -4.01 -10.25 -9.75
CA VAL A 25 -4.10 -8.79 -9.60
C VAL A 25 -5.30 -8.20 -10.37
N GLY A 26 -5.90 -8.96 -11.30
CA GLY A 26 -7.04 -8.52 -12.09
C GLY A 26 -6.69 -7.60 -13.26
N VAL A 27 -5.46 -7.72 -13.81
CA VAL A 27 -5.00 -6.95 -14.97
C VAL A 27 -4.63 -7.88 -16.14
N SER A 28 -4.42 -7.33 -17.34
CA SER A 28 -3.91 -8.12 -18.46
C SER A 28 -2.42 -8.44 -18.28
N ALA A 29 -1.98 -9.59 -18.81
CA ALA A 29 -0.57 -9.96 -18.81
C ALA A 29 0.29 -8.93 -19.58
N SER A 30 -0.26 -8.31 -20.63
CA SER A 30 0.41 -7.25 -21.38
C SER A 30 0.65 -6.01 -20.51
N MET A 31 -0.38 -5.57 -19.76
CA MET A 31 -0.25 -4.44 -18.82
C MET A 31 0.80 -4.72 -17.74
N LEU A 32 0.75 -5.90 -17.11
CA LEU A 32 1.73 -6.27 -16.09
C LEU A 32 3.16 -6.31 -16.66
N SER A 33 3.34 -6.82 -17.88
CA SER A 33 4.63 -6.80 -18.58
C SER A 33 5.14 -5.37 -18.83
N GLN A 34 4.26 -4.45 -19.17
CA GLN A 34 4.60 -3.04 -19.36
C GLN A 34 4.99 -2.37 -18.03
N VAL A 35 4.31 -2.71 -16.94
CA VAL A 35 4.68 -2.24 -15.59
C VAL A 35 6.06 -2.79 -15.19
N GLU A 36 6.32 -4.11 -15.36
CA GLU A 36 7.60 -4.73 -15.04
C GLU A 36 8.77 -4.15 -15.84
N THR A 37 8.52 -3.72 -17.07
CA THR A 37 9.52 -3.10 -17.94
C THR A 37 9.61 -1.57 -17.83
N GLY A 38 8.80 -0.96 -16.94
CA GLY A 38 8.76 0.50 -16.73
C GLY A 38 8.17 1.29 -17.90
N ARG A 39 7.49 0.63 -18.85
CA ARG A 39 6.84 1.28 -20.00
C ARG A 39 5.52 1.93 -19.65
N THR A 40 4.88 1.46 -18.59
CA THR A 40 3.60 2.00 -18.08
C THR A 40 3.67 2.08 -16.56
N ARG A 41 3.11 3.15 -16.00
CA ARG A 41 2.92 3.31 -14.56
C ARG A 41 1.67 2.56 -14.13
N PRO A 42 1.69 1.82 -13.00
CA PRO A 42 0.47 1.23 -12.45
C PRO A 42 -0.44 2.30 -11.85
N SER A 43 -1.75 2.04 -11.81
CA SER A 43 -2.66 2.84 -10.98
C SER A 43 -2.48 2.53 -9.49
N VAL A 44 -3.03 3.38 -8.61
CA VAL A 44 -3.05 3.16 -7.16
C VAL A 44 -3.58 1.77 -6.82
N SER A 45 -4.71 1.40 -7.38
CA SER A 45 -5.31 0.09 -7.15
C SER A 45 -4.46 -1.07 -7.64
N THR A 46 -3.80 -0.90 -8.79
CA THR A 46 -2.94 -1.94 -9.37
C THR A 46 -1.68 -2.16 -8.52
N ILE A 47 -1.03 -1.08 -8.08
CA ILE A 47 0.20 -1.23 -7.27
C ILE A 47 -0.11 -1.85 -5.93
N TYR A 48 -1.26 -1.55 -5.32
CA TYR A 48 -1.71 -2.18 -4.10
C TYR A 48 -2.01 -3.67 -4.26
N ALA A 49 -2.69 -4.05 -5.34
CA ALA A 49 -2.97 -5.44 -5.62
C ALA A 49 -1.68 -6.24 -5.87
N ILE A 50 -0.72 -5.68 -6.61
CA ILE A 50 0.61 -6.28 -6.83
C ILE A 50 1.35 -6.44 -5.50
N ALA A 51 1.42 -5.38 -4.69
CA ALA A 51 2.09 -5.40 -3.39
C ALA A 51 1.51 -6.48 -2.46
N ALA A 52 0.18 -6.60 -2.42
CA ALA A 52 -0.51 -7.62 -1.62
C ALA A 52 -0.18 -9.05 -2.07
N GLU A 53 -0.22 -9.33 -3.39
CA GLU A 53 0.06 -10.66 -3.94
C GLU A 53 1.54 -11.07 -3.79
N LEU A 54 2.45 -10.12 -3.86
CA LEU A 54 3.89 -10.38 -3.72
C LEU A 54 4.39 -10.26 -2.28
N GLY A 55 3.54 -9.86 -1.32
CA GLY A 55 3.94 -9.62 0.07
C GLY A 55 4.90 -8.45 0.24
N LEU A 56 4.85 -7.44 -0.65
CA LEU A 56 5.70 -6.27 -0.61
C LEU A 56 5.07 -5.11 0.18
N SER A 57 5.91 -4.23 0.79
CA SER A 57 5.49 -2.92 1.30
C SER A 57 5.52 -1.88 0.19
N ILE A 58 4.77 -0.82 0.36
CA ILE A 58 4.95 0.36 -0.47
C ILE A 58 6.35 0.93 -0.25
N ASP A 59 6.82 0.89 1.00
CA ASP A 59 8.19 1.23 1.35
C ASP A 59 9.22 0.39 0.56
N ALA A 60 9.07 -0.93 0.51
CA ALA A 60 9.94 -1.82 -0.27
C ALA A 60 9.87 -1.54 -1.77
N LEU A 61 8.69 -1.19 -2.30
CA LEU A 61 8.52 -0.80 -3.71
C LEU A 61 9.26 0.50 -4.05
N LEU A 62 9.44 1.37 -3.08
CA LEU A 62 10.08 2.68 -3.22
C LEU A 62 11.56 2.68 -2.82
N SER A 63 12.06 1.61 -2.16
CA SER A 63 13.48 1.48 -1.82
C SER A 63 14.30 0.92 -2.99
N GLU A 64 15.51 1.44 -3.18
CA GLU A 64 16.46 0.91 -4.18
C GLU A 64 17.16 -0.38 -3.72
N GLU A 65 17.10 -0.69 -2.43
CA GLU A 65 17.86 -1.76 -1.76
C GLU A 65 17.05 -3.04 -1.52
N ALA A 66 16.07 -3.40 -2.33
CA ALA A 66 15.54 -4.75 -2.28
C ALA A 66 16.50 -5.71 -3.01
N ALA A 67 17.72 -5.83 -2.51
CA ALA A 67 18.69 -6.82 -2.94
C ALA A 67 18.75 -7.97 -1.94
N VAL A 68 18.32 -9.13 -2.44
CA VAL A 68 18.78 -10.47 -2.09
C VAL A 68 18.84 -10.84 -0.61
N ALA A 69 17.89 -11.64 -0.18
CA ALA A 69 18.15 -12.63 0.85
C ALA A 69 17.30 -13.89 0.68
N ASP A 70 17.98 -15.02 0.55
CA ASP A 70 17.46 -16.37 0.43
C ASP A 70 16.71 -16.78 1.71
N PRO A 71 15.46 -17.31 1.67
CA PRO A 71 14.59 -17.38 2.87
C PRO A 71 14.81 -18.55 3.81
N VAL A 72 15.67 -19.54 3.50
CA VAL A 72 15.66 -20.82 4.24
C VAL A 72 16.76 -20.97 5.30
N ALA A 73 17.82 -20.15 5.30
CA ALA A 73 18.96 -20.34 6.21
C ALA A 73 18.99 -19.42 7.44
N LEU A 74 18.02 -18.52 7.65
CA LEU A 74 18.26 -17.31 8.45
C LEU A 74 17.16 -16.93 9.48
N ALA A 75 16.20 -17.79 9.77
CA ALA A 75 15.05 -17.39 10.61
C ALA A 75 15.41 -16.99 12.05
N SER A 76 16.54 -17.40 12.60
CA SER A 76 16.94 -17.08 13.99
C SER A 76 18.03 -16.01 14.13
N SER A 77 18.88 -15.82 13.11
CA SER A 77 19.85 -14.72 13.08
C SER A 77 19.26 -13.43 12.53
N ARG A 78 18.33 -13.53 11.58
CA ARG A 78 17.67 -12.36 10.95
C ARG A 78 16.82 -11.52 11.89
N VAL A 79 16.08 -12.14 12.82
CA VAL A 79 15.29 -11.35 13.78
C VAL A 79 16.19 -10.49 14.66
N ARG A 80 17.42 -10.94 14.93
CA ARG A 80 18.42 -10.14 15.66
C ARG A 80 19.11 -9.11 14.78
N GLU A 81 19.45 -9.45 13.55
CA GLU A 81 20.04 -8.52 12.57
C GLU A 81 19.04 -7.49 12.07
N GLU A 82 17.80 -7.88 11.81
CA GLU A 82 16.73 -6.95 11.49
C GLU A 82 16.38 -6.03 12.66
N ALA A 83 16.35 -6.54 13.88
CA ALA A 83 16.19 -5.71 15.08
C ALA A 83 17.40 -4.77 15.31
N ALA A 84 18.62 -5.21 15.01
CA ALA A 84 19.82 -4.38 15.09
C ALA A 84 19.86 -3.36 13.93
N ALA A 85 19.52 -3.76 12.70
CA ALA A 85 19.42 -2.86 11.55
C ALA A 85 18.27 -1.85 11.69
N VAL A 86 17.15 -2.25 12.28
CA VAL A 86 16.06 -1.33 12.66
C VAL A 86 16.52 -0.38 13.77
N ALA A 87 17.27 -0.87 14.77
CA ALA A 87 17.81 -0.03 15.83
C ALA A 87 18.87 0.94 15.30
N GLU A 88 19.68 0.55 14.32
CA GLU A 88 20.69 1.37 13.67
C GLU A 88 20.07 2.35 12.67
N ALA A 89 19.04 1.96 11.92
CA ALA A 89 18.24 2.85 11.07
C ALA A 89 17.44 3.85 11.90
N VAL A 90 16.92 3.44 13.07
CA VAL A 90 16.31 4.34 14.07
C VAL A 90 17.31 5.39 14.55
N ALA A 91 18.60 5.04 14.60
CA ALA A 91 19.66 5.99 15.00
C ALA A 91 20.03 6.97 13.87
N THR A 92 19.70 6.72 12.61
CA THR A 92 20.29 7.46 11.48
C THR A 92 19.38 8.45 10.77
N SER A 93 18.05 8.37 10.85
CA SER A 93 17.20 9.40 10.20
C SER A 93 15.80 9.50 10.79
N GLN A 94 15.65 10.23 11.88
CA GLN A 94 14.33 10.60 12.44
C GLN A 94 13.64 11.73 11.64
N LEU A 95 14.36 12.37 10.70
CA LEU A 95 13.88 13.51 9.95
C LEU A 95 13.99 13.23 8.44
N VAL A 96 12.86 13.26 7.76
CA VAL A 96 12.77 13.20 6.30
C VAL A 96 12.39 14.57 5.75
N ARG A 97 13.29 15.20 5.01
CA ARG A 97 13.03 16.48 4.36
C ARG A 97 12.34 16.30 3.02
N PRO A 98 11.60 17.31 2.52
CA PRO A 98 10.85 17.19 1.25
C PRO A 98 11.69 16.69 0.07
N GLU A 99 12.92 17.17 -0.05
CA GLU A 99 13.87 16.82 -1.12
C GLU A 99 14.43 15.39 -1.00
N GLN A 100 14.31 14.78 0.18
CA GLN A 100 14.78 13.41 0.48
C GLN A 100 13.66 12.37 0.35
N ARG A 101 12.39 12.81 0.20
CA ARG A 101 11.25 11.91 0.13
C ARG A 101 11.34 11.00 -1.08
N ARG A 102 11.16 9.73 -0.87
CA ARG A 102 11.00 8.77 -1.95
C ARG A 102 9.62 8.97 -2.59
N LYS A 103 9.60 9.10 -3.92
CA LYS A 103 8.39 9.43 -4.69
C LYS A 103 8.04 8.30 -5.63
N LEU A 104 6.75 8.04 -5.75
CA LEU A 104 6.19 7.15 -6.75
C LEU A 104 5.11 7.90 -7.53
N GLU A 105 5.36 8.09 -8.81
CA GLU A 105 4.38 8.61 -9.73
C GLU A 105 3.57 7.46 -10.30
N LEU A 106 2.27 7.53 -10.12
CA LEU A 106 1.32 6.52 -10.55
C LEU A 106 0.58 6.98 -11.81
N GLU A 107 -0.13 6.06 -12.44
CA GLU A 107 -1.05 6.37 -13.53
C GLU A 107 -2.16 7.32 -13.03
N SER A 108 -2.81 8.01 -13.95
CA SER A 108 -3.96 8.88 -13.65
C SER A 108 -3.66 10.07 -12.74
N GLY A 109 -2.43 10.63 -12.79
CA GLY A 109 -2.09 11.88 -12.12
C GLY A 109 -2.06 11.76 -10.59
N VAL A 110 -1.62 10.62 -10.05
CA VAL A 110 -1.44 10.45 -8.61
C VAL A 110 0.04 10.30 -8.29
N THR A 111 0.50 11.01 -7.24
CA THR A 111 1.87 10.90 -6.74
C THR A 111 1.85 10.58 -5.26
N TRP A 112 2.68 9.64 -4.85
CA TRP A 112 2.96 9.31 -3.45
C TRP A 112 4.36 9.76 -3.06
N GLU A 113 4.48 10.37 -1.90
CA GLU A 113 5.76 10.70 -1.28
C GLU A 113 5.78 10.09 0.13
N LEU A 114 6.74 9.24 0.43
CA LEU A 114 6.89 8.69 1.78
C LEU A 114 7.34 9.77 2.75
N LEU A 115 6.67 9.85 3.89
CA LEU A 115 6.94 10.82 4.95
C LEU A 115 7.84 10.26 6.06
N SER A 116 8.17 8.98 6.00
CA SER A 116 9.07 8.33 6.94
C SER A 116 9.81 7.17 6.26
N ASP A 117 11.08 6.99 6.62
CA ASP A 117 11.90 5.86 6.21
C ASP A 117 11.88 4.72 7.24
N MET A 118 11.16 4.90 8.35
CA MET A 118 11.19 4.06 9.54
C MET A 118 9.82 3.49 9.89
N LEU A 119 9.06 3.01 8.90
CA LEU A 119 7.73 2.49 9.17
C LEU A 119 7.76 0.97 9.33
N PRO A 120 7.02 0.44 10.34
CA PRO A 120 6.72 -0.98 10.38
C PRO A 120 6.06 -1.39 9.05
N HIS A 121 6.34 -2.60 8.57
CA HIS A 121 5.82 -3.11 7.29
C HIS A 121 4.28 -3.12 7.15
N MET A 122 3.55 -2.78 8.21
CA MET A 122 2.09 -2.71 8.23
C MET A 122 1.53 -1.28 8.15
N VAL A 123 2.41 -0.30 7.98
CA VAL A 123 2.04 1.12 8.01
C VAL A 123 2.57 1.78 6.75
N ASP A 124 1.71 2.49 6.04
CA ASP A 124 2.12 3.44 5.00
C ASP A 124 1.79 4.86 5.50
N PHE A 125 2.77 5.76 5.50
CA PHE A 125 2.61 7.16 5.88
C PHE A 125 3.11 8.05 4.75
N MET A 126 2.18 8.70 4.06
CA MET A 126 2.45 9.30 2.76
C MET A 126 1.83 10.70 2.65
N LEU A 127 2.52 11.57 1.92
CA LEU A 127 1.89 12.71 1.27
C LEU A 127 1.39 12.22 -0.10
N VAL A 128 0.10 12.41 -0.34
CA VAL A 128 -0.55 12.00 -1.59
C VAL A 128 -1.03 13.23 -2.33
N THR A 129 -0.69 13.30 -3.61
CA THR A 129 -1.16 14.35 -4.52
C THR A 129 -2.01 13.73 -5.61
N TYR A 130 -3.20 14.25 -5.80
CA TYR A 130 -4.08 14.01 -6.94
C TYR A 130 -4.09 15.25 -7.81
N GLU A 131 -3.52 15.18 -9.00
CA GLU A 131 -3.62 16.26 -10.00
C GLU A 131 -5.07 16.44 -10.47
N PRO A 132 -5.43 17.58 -11.08
CA PRO A 132 -6.77 17.74 -11.66
C PRO A 132 -7.13 16.60 -12.60
N GLY A 133 -8.29 15.95 -12.36
CA GLY A 133 -8.70 14.72 -13.02
C GLY A 133 -8.05 13.45 -12.51
N GLY A 134 -7.11 13.55 -11.56
CA GLY A 134 -6.43 12.42 -10.94
C GLY A 134 -7.38 11.50 -10.18
N ARG A 135 -7.13 10.18 -10.25
CA ARG A 135 -8.00 9.18 -9.60
C ARG A 135 -7.22 7.94 -9.16
N SER A 136 -7.70 7.28 -8.10
CA SER A 136 -7.06 6.08 -7.56
C SER A 136 -7.18 4.85 -8.47
N SER A 137 -8.13 4.84 -9.40
CA SER A 137 -8.33 3.78 -10.39
C SER A 137 -8.44 4.38 -11.78
N SER A 138 -7.57 3.98 -12.70
CA SER A 138 -7.59 4.46 -14.09
C SER A 138 -8.86 4.07 -14.85
N SER A 139 -9.47 2.95 -14.46
CA SER A 139 -10.74 2.51 -15.05
C SER A 139 -11.97 3.22 -14.47
N GLY A 140 -11.80 4.06 -13.42
CA GLY A 140 -12.90 4.68 -12.70
C GLY A 140 -13.78 3.71 -11.91
N LYS A 141 -13.37 2.45 -11.80
CA LYS A 141 -14.10 1.46 -11.00
C LYS A 141 -13.67 1.54 -9.54
N LEU A 142 -14.61 1.27 -8.64
CA LEU A 142 -14.33 1.06 -7.23
C LEU A 142 -13.36 -0.09 -7.06
N THR A 143 -12.38 0.09 -6.21
CA THR A 143 -11.36 -0.90 -5.85
C THR A 143 -11.34 -1.12 -4.36
N ARG A 144 -10.77 -2.23 -3.91
CA ARG A 144 -10.66 -2.55 -2.49
C ARG A 144 -9.33 -3.25 -2.20
N HIS A 145 -8.83 -3.04 -1.01
CA HIS A 145 -7.68 -3.76 -0.47
C HIS A 145 -7.84 -3.94 1.05
N SER A 146 -6.96 -4.71 1.67
CA SER A 146 -6.98 -4.84 3.14
C SER A 146 -6.43 -3.60 3.81
N GLY A 147 -6.90 -3.30 5.01
CA GLY A 147 -6.39 -2.22 5.85
C GLY A 147 -7.45 -1.17 6.17
N THR A 148 -7.03 -0.19 6.95
CA THR A 148 -7.81 1.01 7.28
C THR A 148 -7.06 2.22 6.79
N GLU A 149 -7.71 3.06 6.02
CA GLU A 149 -7.17 4.33 5.56
C GLU A 149 -7.61 5.47 6.47
N PHE A 150 -6.66 6.36 6.76
CA PHE A 150 -6.88 7.64 7.40
C PHE A 150 -6.37 8.72 6.46
N ALA A 151 -7.21 9.68 6.16
CA ALA A 151 -6.91 10.78 5.26
C ALA A 151 -7.08 12.12 6.01
N PHE A 152 -6.18 13.07 5.74
CA PHE A 152 -6.31 14.46 6.14
C PHE A 152 -5.96 15.35 4.97
N LEU A 153 -6.92 16.15 4.48
CA LEU A 153 -6.69 17.01 3.33
C LEU A 153 -6.04 18.32 3.74
N LEU A 154 -4.92 18.65 3.08
CA LEU A 154 -4.15 19.88 3.30
C LEU A 154 -4.55 21.00 2.32
N ARG A 155 -4.82 20.64 1.05
CA ARG A 155 -5.09 21.59 -0.03
C ARG A 155 -5.95 20.96 -1.11
N GLY A 156 -6.69 21.80 -1.85
CA GLY A 156 -7.57 21.40 -2.93
C GLY A 156 -8.87 20.77 -2.42
N THR A 157 -9.53 20.02 -3.27
CA THR A 157 -10.74 19.25 -2.93
C THR A 157 -10.59 17.83 -3.44
N LEU A 158 -11.06 16.85 -2.67
CA LEU A 158 -10.98 15.45 -3.07
C LEU A 158 -12.33 14.78 -2.84
N LYS A 159 -12.89 14.21 -3.90
CA LYS A 159 -14.07 13.36 -3.82
C LYS A 159 -13.64 11.94 -3.47
N ILE A 160 -14.27 11.37 -2.46
CA ILE A 160 -14.06 9.99 -2.02
C ILE A 160 -15.41 9.28 -2.04
N GLN A 161 -15.47 8.19 -2.80
CA GLN A 161 -16.61 7.27 -2.76
C GLN A 161 -16.21 6.03 -1.96
N VAL A 162 -17.02 5.63 -0.98
CA VAL A 162 -16.89 4.39 -0.20
C VAL A 162 -18.23 3.66 -0.25
N GLY A 163 -18.24 2.50 -0.89
CA GLY A 163 -19.50 1.80 -1.18
C GLY A 163 -20.43 2.65 -2.04
N PHE A 164 -21.59 3.00 -1.48
CA PHE A 164 -22.60 3.86 -2.13
C PHE A 164 -22.54 5.31 -1.67
N ASP A 165 -21.73 5.64 -0.66
CA ASP A 165 -21.65 6.98 -0.10
C ASP A 165 -20.55 7.80 -0.76
N GLU A 166 -20.84 9.07 -1.01
CA GLU A 166 -19.90 10.02 -1.58
C GLU A 166 -19.60 11.15 -0.60
N TYR A 167 -18.34 11.49 -0.47
CA TYR A 167 -17.83 12.53 0.40
C TYR A 167 -16.95 13.48 -0.41
N VAL A 168 -16.98 14.76 -0.08
CA VAL A 168 -16.07 15.77 -0.65
C VAL A 168 -15.26 16.38 0.49
N LEU A 169 -14.00 16.02 0.55
CA LEU A 169 -13.06 16.58 1.52
C LEU A 169 -12.57 17.94 1.05
N ARG A 170 -12.48 18.87 2.00
CA ARG A 170 -11.90 20.21 1.88
C ARG A 170 -10.68 20.34 2.80
N PRO A 171 -9.82 21.34 2.63
CA PRO A 171 -8.69 21.54 3.51
C PRO A 171 -9.10 21.59 4.98
N GLY A 172 -8.44 20.77 5.80
CA GLY A 172 -8.74 20.58 7.22
C GLY A 172 -9.67 19.42 7.54
N ASP A 173 -10.36 18.86 6.54
CA ASP A 173 -11.19 17.67 6.75
C ASP A 173 -10.33 16.41 6.93
N SER A 174 -10.83 15.52 7.78
CA SER A 174 -10.28 14.18 7.97
C SER A 174 -11.33 13.11 7.74
N MET A 175 -10.90 11.95 7.27
CA MET A 175 -11.76 10.80 7.04
C MET A 175 -11.01 9.51 7.41
N ALA A 176 -11.74 8.52 7.92
CA ALA A 176 -11.25 7.17 8.10
C ALA A 176 -12.27 6.17 7.55
N PHE A 177 -11.78 5.13 6.86
CA PHE A 177 -12.65 4.07 6.35
C PHE A 177 -11.90 2.73 6.26
N ASP A 178 -12.64 1.63 6.29
CA ASP A 178 -12.12 0.30 6.02
C ASP A 178 -11.91 0.13 4.51
N SER A 179 -10.66 -0.06 4.10
CA SER A 179 -10.29 -0.20 2.70
C SER A 179 -10.76 -1.52 2.07
N SER A 180 -11.34 -2.44 2.85
CA SER A 180 -12.03 -3.62 2.33
C SER A 180 -13.39 -3.28 1.71
N GLU A 181 -13.97 -2.12 2.05
CA GLU A 181 -15.12 -1.56 1.35
C GLU A 181 -14.67 -1.02 -0.02
N PRO A 182 -15.45 -1.27 -1.09
CA PRO A 182 -15.12 -0.73 -2.40
C PRO A 182 -15.06 0.81 -2.38
N HIS A 183 -13.95 1.38 -2.81
CA HIS A 183 -13.73 2.83 -2.76
C HIS A 183 -13.05 3.37 -4.02
N LEU A 184 -13.23 4.67 -4.26
CA LEU A 184 -12.60 5.42 -5.34
C LEU A 184 -12.35 6.86 -4.88
N LEU A 185 -11.15 7.35 -5.12
CA LEU A 185 -10.74 8.71 -4.83
C LEU A 185 -10.53 9.46 -6.14
N MET A 186 -11.04 10.69 -6.24
CA MET A 186 -10.99 11.49 -7.46
C MET A 186 -10.82 12.97 -7.14
N ASN A 187 -9.92 13.63 -7.87
CA ASN A 187 -9.86 15.07 -7.89
C ASN A 187 -10.67 15.60 -9.09
N GLU A 188 -11.88 16.06 -8.83
CA GLU A 188 -12.76 16.69 -9.83
C GLU A 188 -12.56 18.23 -9.88
N GLY A 189 -11.65 18.76 -9.08
CA GLY A 189 -11.30 20.18 -9.03
C GLY A 189 -10.32 20.59 -10.11
N THR A 190 -9.97 21.89 -10.10
CA THR A 190 -9.04 22.52 -11.07
C THR A 190 -7.64 22.69 -10.50
N GLU A 191 -7.45 22.41 -9.22
CA GLU A 191 -6.17 22.48 -8.51
C GLU A 191 -5.78 21.12 -7.95
N PRO A 192 -4.47 20.85 -7.72
CA PRO A 192 -4.04 19.62 -7.08
C PRO A 192 -4.65 19.47 -5.69
N ALA A 193 -5.20 18.29 -5.42
CA ALA A 193 -5.62 17.89 -4.08
C ALA A 193 -4.45 17.20 -3.38
N VAL A 194 -4.03 17.75 -2.24
CA VAL A 194 -2.86 17.27 -1.49
C VAL A 194 -3.29 16.93 -0.07
N GLY A 195 -2.93 15.75 0.41
CA GLY A 195 -3.27 15.33 1.75
C GLY A 195 -2.26 14.34 2.33
N ILE A 196 -2.40 14.10 3.62
CA ILE A 196 -1.64 13.08 4.34
C ILE A 196 -2.50 11.83 4.40
N TRP A 197 -1.90 10.71 4.03
CA TRP A 197 -2.49 9.37 4.13
C TRP A 197 -1.71 8.51 5.11
N PHE A 198 -2.45 7.85 5.98
CA PHE A 198 -1.92 6.86 6.88
C PHE A 198 -2.73 5.58 6.69
N VAL A 199 -2.09 4.50 6.28
CA VAL A 199 -2.77 3.23 5.99
C VAL A 199 -2.22 2.15 6.89
N LEU A 200 -3.12 1.52 7.65
CA LEU A 200 -2.80 0.49 8.63
C LEU A 200 -3.29 -0.89 8.19
N GLY A 201 -2.54 -1.92 8.56
CA GLY A 201 -3.03 -3.30 8.51
C GLY A 201 -3.09 -3.90 7.11
N ARG A 202 -2.40 -3.32 6.14
CA ARG A 202 -2.38 -3.79 4.76
C ARG A 202 -1.80 -5.20 4.59
N ARG A 203 -1.04 -5.68 5.55
CA ARG A 203 -0.41 -6.99 5.54
C ARG A 203 -0.80 -7.79 6.77
N GLN A 204 -1.75 -8.69 6.61
CA GLN A 204 -1.76 -9.88 7.42
C GLN A 204 -1.08 -10.97 6.60
N PRO A 205 0.03 -11.58 7.10
CA PRO A 205 0.54 -12.82 6.53
C PRO A 205 -0.62 -13.83 6.45
N PRO A 206 -0.64 -14.71 5.44
CA PRO A 206 -1.70 -15.71 5.28
C PRO A 206 -1.96 -16.54 6.56
N GLU A 207 -0.96 -16.72 7.40
CA GLU A 207 -1.02 -17.47 8.65
C GLU A 207 -1.78 -16.73 9.77
N ALA A 208 -1.84 -15.40 9.76
CA ALA A 208 -2.56 -14.64 10.78
C ALA A 208 -4.09 -14.68 10.61
N ARG A 209 -4.59 -15.08 9.43
CA ARG A 209 -6.02 -15.31 9.19
C ARG A 209 -6.57 -16.56 9.85
N ALA A 210 -5.70 -17.53 10.21
CA ALA A 210 -6.12 -18.83 10.74
C ALA A 210 -6.18 -18.91 12.28
N GLN A 211 -5.69 -17.93 13.04
CA GLN A 211 -5.52 -18.07 14.49
C GLN A 211 -6.05 -16.88 15.31
N ARG A 212 -7.33 -16.54 15.15
CA ARG A 212 -8.05 -15.82 16.23
C ARG A 212 -9.12 -16.71 16.87
N THR A 213 -8.70 -17.90 17.25
CA THR A 213 -9.46 -18.71 18.21
C THR A 213 -8.74 -18.58 19.55
N VAL A 214 -9.13 -17.62 20.35
CA VAL A 214 -8.68 -17.56 21.74
C VAL A 214 -9.44 -18.65 22.48
N ARG A 215 -8.76 -19.69 22.87
CA ARG A 215 -9.26 -20.64 23.88
C ARG A 215 -8.93 -20.05 25.24
N ASN A 216 -9.92 -19.72 26.03
CA ASN A 216 -9.74 -19.57 27.46
C ASN A 216 -9.98 -20.92 28.14
N ASP A 217 -9.39 -21.14 29.31
CA ASP A 217 -9.30 -22.40 30.04
C ASP A 217 -10.65 -23.00 30.49
N GLY A 218 -11.76 -22.48 29.99
CA GLY A 218 -13.12 -22.95 30.28
C GLY A 218 -13.90 -23.52 29.09
N GLY A 219 -13.27 -23.76 27.93
CA GLY A 219 -13.88 -24.47 26.81
C GLY A 219 -14.92 -23.67 26.00
N THR A 220 -15.13 -22.39 26.29
CA THR A 220 -16.08 -21.56 25.56
C THR A 220 -15.40 -20.84 24.41
N VAL A 221 -15.85 -21.11 23.18
CA VAL A 221 -15.40 -20.40 21.96
C VAL A 221 -16.14 -19.07 21.90
N ILE A 222 -15.47 -17.96 22.20
CA ILE A 222 -16.02 -16.64 21.98
C ILE A 222 -15.73 -16.25 20.52
N ARG A 223 -16.76 -16.24 19.70
CA ARG A 223 -16.72 -15.61 18.37
C ARG A 223 -17.04 -14.11 18.57
N TYR A 224 -16.07 -13.26 18.34
CA TYR A 224 -16.36 -11.84 18.21
C TYR A 224 -17.03 -11.61 16.86
N PRO A 225 -18.29 -11.13 16.81
CA PRO A 225 -18.89 -10.68 15.57
C PRO A 225 -18.16 -9.40 15.15
N GLY A 226 -17.59 -9.42 13.97
CA GLY A 226 -17.09 -8.21 13.33
C GLY A 226 -18.26 -7.33 12.89
N ARG A 227 -18.79 -6.54 13.80
CA ARG A 227 -19.60 -5.32 13.57
C ARG A 227 -19.72 -4.59 14.90
N LEU A 228 -19.10 -3.45 15.00
CA LEU A 228 -19.64 -2.37 15.76
C LEU A 228 -20.62 -1.66 14.82
N GLY A 229 -21.89 -1.63 15.21
CA GLY A 229 -22.95 -0.87 14.56
C GLY A 229 -22.75 0.63 14.75
#